data_9771c27e8ec6c75540be58cc62e8732a
#
_entry.id   9771c27e8ec6c75540be58cc62e8732a
#
_cell.length_a   1.000
_cell.length_b   1.000
_cell.length_c   1.000
_cell.angle_alpha   90.00
_cell.angle_beta   90.00
_cell.angle_gamma   90.00
#
_symmetry.space_group_name_H-M   'P 1'
#
loop_
_entity.id
_entity.type
_entity.pdbx_description
1 polymer ?
#
loop_
_entity_poly.entity_id
_entity_poly.type
_entity_poly.pdbx_seq_one_letter_code
_entity_poly.pdbx_strand_id
1 'polypeptide(L)'
;MLETKKPLLRNSGFFVRMRLPHNARNHRNLEKSFCYRCFKWILWFSISFYFFSSFLITSNKPTPSLSRTTLSRFREARALIEDPPLNSAAALRHHLMNPNDSNKLKGMKVYVYDLPPKYNRDWLSNERCSSHLFAAEVAIHRALMSSEVRTLDPWEADFFFVPVYVSCNFSKVNGFPAIGHARSLMASAVRHISSQLPFWNRSRGSDHVFVASHDFGSCFHTMEDMAMADGVPEFLRNSIVLQTFGVKHKHPCQDVENVVIPPYVSPESVRATLEKSPLDGRRDIFAFFRGKMEVHPKNISGRFYSKRVRTMIWRRYGNDRRFYLKRHRFAGYQSEIVRSKFCLCPTGWAPWSPRLVESVALGCVPVIIADGIRLPFPSAVPWAAISLTVAEKDVDKLGKILEHVAATNLTAIQRNLWDPEVRKALLFYDPILEGDATWQVLVALSGKLDRSHKQPRVSIQ
;
A
#
# COMPACT_ATOMS: atom_id res chain seq x y z
N MET A 1 -0.12 58.62 30.71
CA MET A 1 -1.02 59.15 31.72
C MET A 1 -1.82 57.95 32.25
N LEU A 2 -1.52 57.69 33.54
CA LEU A 2 -2.29 57.07 34.63
C LEU A 2 -2.75 55.62 34.39
N GLU A 3 -2.06 54.56 34.88
CA GLU A 3 -1.94 54.11 36.31
C GLU A 3 -3.25 54.07 37.07
N THR A 4 -3.66 52.86 37.55
CA THR A 4 -3.93 52.48 38.95
C THR A 4 -4.36 51.02 39.02
N LYS A 5 -3.58 50.10 39.59
CA LYS A 5 -3.43 49.65 40.99
C LYS A 5 -4.60 48.82 41.53
N LYS A 6 -4.16 47.59 41.97
CA LYS A 6 -4.83 46.60 42.84
C LYS A 6 -5.37 47.18 44.15
N PRO A 7 -6.21 46.44 44.90
CA PRO A 7 -5.59 45.72 46.01
C PRO A 7 -6.16 44.30 46.36
N LEU A 8 -5.31 43.54 47.05
CA LEU A 8 -5.52 42.36 47.88
C LEU A 8 -6.52 42.60 49.03
N LEU A 9 -7.27 41.57 49.41
CA LEU A 9 -7.73 41.38 50.78
C LEU A 9 -7.62 39.90 51.20
N ARG A 10 -6.87 39.76 52.25
CA ARG A 10 -6.61 38.62 53.10
C ARG A 10 -7.67 38.58 54.19
N ASN A 11 -8.26 37.45 54.54
CA ASN A 11 -8.74 37.26 55.91
C ASN A 11 -8.64 35.80 56.35
N SER A 12 -8.03 35.69 57.45
CA SER A 12 -7.75 34.61 58.38
C SER A 12 -8.98 34.31 59.25
N GLY A 13 -9.07 33.11 59.75
CA GLY A 13 -9.92 32.77 60.88
C GLY A 13 -10.19 31.28 61.05
N PHE A 14 -9.53 30.72 61.86
CA PHE A 14 -9.70 30.12 63.16
C PHE A 14 -9.95 28.60 63.19
N PHE A 15 -8.99 27.93 63.83
CA PHE A 15 -9.01 26.57 64.31
C PHE A 15 -9.97 26.41 65.48
N VAL A 16 -10.78 25.33 65.45
CA VAL A 16 -11.27 24.68 66.68
C VAL A 16 -10.97 23.19 66.63
N ARG A 17 -10.11 22.77 67.57
CA ARG A 17 -9.65 21.42 67.79
C ARG A 17 -10.58 20.76 68.81
N MET A 18 -11.38 19.79 68.44
CA MET A 18 -12.03 18.88 69.42
C MET A 18 -11.35 17.52 69.39
N ARG A 19 -10.79 17.13 70.51
CA ARG A 19 -10.31 15.79 70.85
C ARG A 19 -11.50 14.94 71.28
N LEU A 20 -11.61 13.71 70.74
CA LEU A 20 -12.42 12.62 71.29
C LEU A 20 -11.58 11.31 71.32
N PRO A 21 -11.87 10.36 72.22
CA PRO A 21 -10.86 9.50 72.78
C PRO A 21 -10.57 8.21 72.01
N HIS A 22 -9.35 7.77 72.14
CA HIS A 22 -8.86 6.45 71.74
C HIS A 22 -9.56 5.37 72.57
N ASN A 23 -10.22 4.39 71.93
CA ASN A 23 -10.23 2.98 72.23
C ASN A 23 -11.42 2.24 71.62
N ALA A 24 -11.40 1.94 70.29
CA ALA A 24 -12.27 0.90 69.71
C ALA A 24 -11.88 0.52 68.29
N ARG A 25 -10.66 0.79 67.82
CA ARG A 25 -10.31 0.52 66.39
C ARG A 25 -9.28 -0.59 66.16
N ASN A 26 -8.71 -1.19 67.20
CA ASN A 26 -7.63 -2.14 66.99
C ASN A 26 -8.07 -3.59 66.72
N HIS A 27 -9.26 -4.02 67.07
CA HIS A 27 -9.64 -5.44 66.87
C HIS A 27 -10.14 -5.74 65.45
N ARG A 28 -10.79 -4.83 64.79
CA ARG A 28 -11.29 -5.09 63.41
C ARG A 28 -10.23 -5.02 62.29
N ASN A 29 -9.10 -4.37 62.55
CA ASN A 29 -8.03 -4.25 61.55
C ASN A 29 -7.06 -5.48 61.61
N LEU A 30 -6.95 -6.22 62.71
CA LEU A 30 -6.17 -7.45 62.77
C LEU A 30 -6.84 -8.59 62.01
N GLU A 31 -8.17 -8.76 62.14
CA GLU A 31 -8.89 -9.82 61.40
C GLU A 31 -8.88 -9.60 59.89
N LYS A 32 -9.07 -8.35 59.44
CA LYS A 32 -8.99 -8.04 58.01
C LYS A 32 -7.59 -8.22 57.44
N SER A 33 -6.54 -7.96 58.23
CA SER A 33 -5.16 -8.16 57.81
C SER A 33 -4.82 -9.67 57.72
N PHE A 34 -5.35 -10.47 58.61
CA PHE A 34 -5.13 -11.94 58.63
C PHE A 34 -5.86 -12.60 57.44
N CYS A 35 -7.12 -12.27 57.20
CA CYS A 35 -7.90 -12.75 56.04
C CYS A 35 -7.26 -12.35 54.70
N TYR A 36 -6.77 -11.12 54.59
CA TYR A 36 -6.10 -10.65 53.38
C TYR A 36 -4.75 -11.39 53.15
N ARG A 37 -4.00 -11.68 54.19
CA ARG A 37 -2.78 -12.48 54.08
C ARG A 37 -3.08 -13.93 53.70
N CYS A 38 -4.07 -14.57 54.30
CA CYS A 38 -4.50 -15.92 53.93
C CYS A 38 -4.98 -15.99 52.50
N PHE A 39 -5.78 -15.02 52.04
CA PHE A 39 -6.26 -14.93 50.66
C PHE A 39 -5.11 -14.77 49.65
N LYS A 40 -4.10 -13.97 49.99
CA LYS A 40 -2.91 -13.76 49.16
C LYS A 40 -2.09 -15.05 49.03
N TRP A 41 -1.94 -15.83 50.10
CA TRP A 41 -1.26 -17.11 50.07
C TRP A 41 -2.03 -18.17 49.29
N ILE A 42 -3.32 -18.26 49.44
CA ILE A 42 -4.19 -19.15 48.65
C ILE A 42 -4.09 -18.83 47.16
N LEU A 43 -4.12 -17.54 46.78
CA LEU A 43 -3.98 -17.10 45.39
C LEU A 43 -2.59 -17.49 44.85
N TRP A 44 -1.51 -17.28 45.63
CA TRP A 44 -0.17 -17.66 45.22
C TRP A 44 0.00 -19.17 45.06
N PHE A 45 -0.55 -19.97 45.97
CA PHE A 45 -0.54 -21.42 45.86
C PHE A 45 -1.34 -21.93 44.67
N SER A 46 -2.48 -21.34 44.38
CA SER A 46 -3.30 -21.70 43.23
C SER A 46 -2.60 -21.39 41.89
N ILE A 47 -1.97 -20.22 41.80
CA ILE A 47 -1.18 -19.82 40.60
C ILE A 47 0.05 -20.73 40.45
N SER A 48 0.78 -20.99 41.52
CA SER A 48 1.95 -21.88 41.48
C SER A 48 1.58 -23.32 41.13
N PHE A 49 0.46 -23.82 41.63
CA PHE A 49 -0.03 -25.16 41.31
C PHE A 49 -0.50 -25.25 39.85
N TYR A 50 -1.11 -24.19 39.33
CA TYR A 50 -1.48 -24.11 37.91
C TYR A 50 -0.24 -24.13 37.00
N PHE A 51 0.79 -23.36 37.32
CA PHE A 51 2.04 -23.38 36.55
C PHE A 51 2.79 -24.72 36.69
N PHE A 52 2.79 -25.33 37.86
CA PHE A 52 3.44 -26.63 38.09
C PHE A 52 2.71 -27.77 37.37
N SER A 53 1.38 -27.79 37.40
CA SER A 53 0.60 -28.78 36.66
C SER A 53 0.68 -28.57 35.16
N SER A 54 0.72 -27.30 34.68
CA SER A 54 0.96 -26.99 33.26
C SER A 54 2.35 -27.43 32.80
N PHE A 55 3.38 -27.30 33.68
CA PHE A 55 4.73 -27.75 33.38
C PHE A 55 4.83 -29.28 33.32
N LEU A 56 4.14 -30.01 34.20
CA LEU A 56 4.08 -31.47 34.17
C LEU A 56 3.35 -32.02 32.96
N ILE A 57 2.29 -31.34 32.53
CA ILE A 57 1.54 -31.71 31.30
C ILE A 57 2.37 -31.45 30.04
N THR A 58 3.20 -30.40 30.01
CA THR A 58 4.10 -30.10 28.87
C THR A 58 5.36 -31.00 28.87
N SER A 59 5.82 -31.49 30.03
CA SER A 59 7.02 -32.34 30.15
C SER A 59 6.79 -33.79 29.68
N ASN A 60 5.54 -34.25 29.63
CA ASN A 60 5.19 -35.63 29.21
C ASN A 60 4.73 -35.74 27.75
N LYS A 61 4.98 -34.73 26.90
CA LYS A 61 4.79 -34.92 25.45
C LYS A 61 6.02 -35.59 24.86
N PRO A 62 5.84 -36.73 24.17
CA PRO A 62 6.92 -37.35 23.43
C PRO A 62 7.43 -36.35 22.39
N THR A 63 8.75 -36.30 22.18
CA THR A 63 9.41 -35.54 21.12
C THR A 63 8.67 -35.80 19.81
N PRO A 64 8.16 -34.77 19.11
CA PRO A 64 7.48 -35.01 17.85
C PRO A 64 8.53 -35.50 16.86
N SER A 65 8.42 -36.75 16.45
CA SER A 65 9.00 -37.23 15.19
C SER A 65 8.56 -36.25 14.11
N LEU A 66 9.48 -35.80 13.27
CA LEU A 66 9.23 -34.86 12.15
C LEU A 66 8.03 -35.35 11.36
N SER A 67 6.86 -34.75 11.57
CA SER A 67 5.62 -35.22 10.97
C SER A 67 5.65 -34.93 9.46
N ARG A 68 5.08 -35.82 8.67
CA ARG A 68 4.89 -35.67 7.21
C ARG A 68 4.30 -34.30 6.82
N THR A 69 3.59 -33.60 7.71
CA THR A 69 3.06 -32.26 7.53
C THR A 69 4.13 -31.16 7.51
N THR A 70 5.25 -31.33 8.19
CA THR A 70 6.37 -30.37 8.10
C THR A 70 7.13 -30.55 6.79
N LEU A 71 7.25 -31.79 6.31
CA LEU A 71 7.83 -32.11 4.99
C LEU A 71 6.92 -31.62 3.85
N SER A 72 5.58 -31.70 3.95
CA SER A 72 4.67 -31.17 2.94
C SER A 72 4.70 -29.64 2.88
N ARG A 73 4.81 -28.95 4.03
CA ARG A 73 4.97 -27.50 4.08
C ARG A 73 6.34 -27.02 3.60
N PHE A 74 7.39 -27.80 3.79
CA PHE A 74 8.67 -27.56 3.12
C PHE A 74 8.61 -27.83 1.62
N ARG A 75 7.80 -28.81 1.18
CA ARG A 75 7.50 -29.06 -0.25
C ARG A 75 6.65 -27.94 -0.85
N GLU A 76 5.64 -27.40 -0.14
CA GLU A 76 4.88 -26.22 -0.60
C GLU A 76 5.73 -24.96 -0.68
N ALA A 77 6.61 -24.70 0.31
CA ALA A 77 7.60 -23.63 0.20
C ALA A 77 8.62 -23.88 -0.91
N ARG A 78 8.93 -25.14 -1.20
CA ARG A 78 9.82 -25.54 -2.28
C ARG A 78 9.11 -25.51 -3.64
N ALA A 79 7.82 -25.85 -3.71
CA ALA A 79 7.01 -25.71 -4.92
C ALA A 79 6.78 -24.23 -5.33
N LEU A 80 6.75 -23.30 -4.37
CA LEU A 80 6.77 -21.86 -4.63
C LEU A 80 8.15 -21.35 -5.12
N ILE A 81 9.19 -22.18 -4.99
CA ILE A 81 10.58 -21.93 -5.44
C ILE A 81 10.89 -22.73 -6.71
N GLU A 82 10.12 -23.79 -7.00
CA GLU A 82 10.36 -24.76 -8.07
C GLU A 82 9.46 -24.56 -9.31
N ASP A 83 8.68 -23.48 -9.43
CA ASP A 83 8.28 -23.03 -10.75
C ASP A 83 9.58 -22.77 -11.54
N PRO A 84 9.79 -23.42 -12.71
CA PRO A 84 11.05 -23.33 -13.41
C PRO A 84 11.31 -21.84 -13.65
N PRO A 85 12.50 -21.32 -13.30
CA PRO A 85 12.85 -19.96 -13.67
C PRO A 85 12.58 -19.85 -15.16
N LEU A 86 11.91 -18.76 -15.58
CA LEU A 86 11.81 -18.42 -17.01
C LEU A 86 13.25 -18.37 -17.54
N ASN A 87 13.74 -19.50 -18.03
CA ASN A 87 15.16 -19.81 -18.21
C ASN A 87 15.78 -19.11 -19.42
N SER A 88 15.04 -18.18 -20.07
CA SER A 88 15.64 -17.32 -21.08
C SER A 88 15.14 -15.89 -20.98
N ALA A 89 16.05 -14.93 -21.14
CA ALA A 89 15.71 -13.52 -21.35
C ALA A 89 14.71 -13.35 -22.52
N ALA A 90 14.73 -14.24 -23.49
CA ALA A 90 13.79 -14.28 -24.61
C ALA A 90 12.36 -14.64 -24.17
N ALA A 91 12.17 -15.63 -23.28
CA ALA A 91 10.86 -15.98 -22.74
C ALA A 91 10.29 -14.88 -21.86
N LEU A 92 11.14 -14.20 -21.08
CA LEU A 92 10.77 -13.05 -20.29
C LEU A 92 10.32 -11.87 -21.19
N ARG A 93 11.08 -11.56 -22.25
CA ARG A 93 10.72 -10.50 -23.21
C ARG A 93 9.43 -10.83 -23.96
N HIS A 94 9.21 -12.09 -24.36
CA HIS A 94 7.96 -12.52 -25.00
C HIS A 94 6.76 -12.36 -24.05
N HIS A 95 6.96 -12.50 -22.74
CA HIS A 95 5.93 -12.28 -21.76
C HIS A 95 5.61 -10.77 -21.57
N LEU A 96 6.64 -9.91 -21.63
CA LEU A 96 6.53 -8.47 -21.44
C LEU A 96 6.03 -7.70 -22.67
N MET A 97 6.41 -8.17 -23.85
CA MET A 97 6.07 -7.57 -25.15
C MET A 97 5.30 -8.59 -25.99
N ASN A 98 4.03 -8.77 -25.68
CA ASN A 98 3.18 -9.55 -26.57
C ASN A 98 2.99 -8.72 -27.88
N PRO A 99 3.49 -9.19 -29.04
CA PRO A 99 3.33 -8.47 -30.31
C PRO A 99 1.87 -8.15 -30.65
N ASN A 100 0.93 -8.87 -30.04
CA ASN A 100 -0.50 -8.61 -30.17
C ASN A 100 -0.98 -7.38 -29.34
N ASP A 101 -0.22 -6.87 -28.37
CA ASP A 101 -0.69 -5.78 -27.52
C ASP A 101 -0.69 -4.45 -28.26
N SER A 102 0.30 -4.16 -29.08
CA SER A 102 0.27 -3.00 -30.00
C SER A 102 -0.88 -3.11 -31.00
N ASN A 103 -1.21 -4.31 -31.47
CA ASN A 103 -2.38 -4.53 -32.33
C ASN A 103 -3.71 -4.35 -31.57
N LYS A 104 -3.77 -4.69 -30.28
CA LYS A 104 -4.98 -4.49 -29.46
C LYS A 104 -5.29 -3.02 -29.22
N LEU A 105 -4.27 -2.15 -29.16
CA LEU A 105 -4.47 -0.69 -29.04
C LEU A 105 -4.86 -0.04 -30.35
N LYS A 106 -4.61 -0.72 -31.49
CA LYS A 106 -4.88 -0.19 -32.81
C LYS A 106 -6.38 0.01 -33.00
N GLY A 107 -6.78 1.27 -33.14
CA GLY A 107 -8.19 1.66 -33.32
C GLY A 107 -8.96 1.93 -32.03
N MET A 108 -8.43 1.58 -30.83
CA MET A 108 -9.04 2.01 -29.57
C MET A 108 -8.92 3.53 -29.39
N LYS A 109 -10.00 4.16 -28.98
CA LYS A 109 -10.09 5.61 -28.80
C LYS A 109 -10.54 5.96 -27.39
N VAL A 110 -9.84 6.91 -26.77
CA VAL A 110 -10.15 7.42 -25.44
C VAL A 110 -10.47 8.90 -25.52
N TYR A 111 -11.67 9.27 -25.10
CA TYR A 111 -12.04 10.67 -24.94
C TYR A 111 -11.67 11.12 -23.52
N VAL A 112 -10.95 12.23 -23.40
CA VAL A 112 -10.60 12.85 -22.13
C VAL A 112 -11.51 14.04 -21.91
N TYR A 113 -12.33 14.00 -20.84
CA TYR A 113 -13.22 15.11 -20.53
C TYR A 113 -12.45 16.39 -20.21
N ASP A 114 -12.85 17.51 -20.80
CA ASP A 114 -12.41 18.83 -20.35
C ASP A 114 -13.32 19.30 -19.20
N LEU A 115 -12.85 19.07 -18.00
CA LEU A 115 -13.58 19.44 -16.78
C LEU A 115 -13.22 20.86 -16.32
N PRO A 116 -14.15 21.57 -15.64
CA PRO A 116 -13.84 22.82 -14.95
C PRO A 116 -12.59 22.69 -14.05
N PRO A 117 -11.74 23.73 -13.98
CA PRO A 117 -10.43 23.68 -13.30
C PRO A 117 -10.47 23.19 -11.86
N LYS A 118 -11.55 23.42 -11.13
CA LYS A 118 -11.77 22.96 -9.75
C LYS A 118 -11.65 21.44 -9.56
N TYR A 119 -11.80 20.64 -10.62
CA TYR A 119 -11.70 19.18 -10.54
C TYR A 119 -10.25 18.68 -10.73
N ASN A 120 -9.38 19.47 -11.37
CA ASN A 120 -8.03 19.06 -11.73
C ASN A 120 -7.01 20.21 -11.74
N ARG A 121 -7.08 21.17 -12.66
CA ARG A 121 -6.03 22.18 -12.92
C ARG A 121 -5.73 23.07 -11.71
N ASP A 122 -6.72 23.46 -10.92
CA ASP A 122 -6.53 24.32 -9.74
C ASP A 122 -5.65 23.64 -8.69
N TRP A 123 -5.69 22.32 -8.59
CA TRP A 123 -4.88 21.55 -7.67
C TRP A 123 -3.38 21.52 -8.02
N LEU A 124 -3.03 21.77 -9.29
CA LEU A 124 -1.64 21.78 -9.76
C LEU A 124 -0.84 22.99 -9.28
N SER A 125 -1.48 23.98 -8.68
CA SER A 125 -0.80 25.07 -7.95
C SER A 125 0.12 24.55 -6.83
N ASN A 126 -0.14 23.35 -6.32
CA ASN A 126 0.75 22.64 -5.42
C ASN A 126 1.57 21.61 -6.21
N GLU A 127 2.88 21.85 -6.39
CA GLU A 127 3.81 20.98 -7.13
C GLU A 127 3.80 19.51 -6.64
N ARG A 128 3.49 19.29 -5.37
CA ARG A 128 3.38 17.96 -4.80
C ARG A 128 2.28 17.12 -5.44
N CYS A 129 1.26 17.75 -6.01
CA CYS A 129 0.19 17.05 -6.73
C CYS A 129 0.74 16.19 -7.87
N SER A 130 1.79 16.67 -8.56
CA SER A 130 2.44 15.97 -9.67
C SER A 130 3.60 15.06 -9.27
N SER A 131 4.08 15.12 -8.02
CA SER A 131 5.31 14.42 -7.59
C SER A 131 5.11 13.47 -6.40
N HIS A 132 3.96 13.53 -5.72
CA HIS A 132 3.66 12.68 -4.58
C HIS A 132 3.35 11.24 -5.04
N LEU A 133 3.51 10.26 -4.15
CA LEU A 133 3.23 8.84 -4.44
C LEU A 133 1.80 8.53 -4.94
N PHE A 134 0.87 9.45 -4.80
CA PHE A 134 -0.51 9.36 -5.33
C PHE A 134 -0.69 10.07 -6.67
N ALA A 135 0.37 10.60 -7.29
CA ALA A 135 0.29 11.41 -8.50
C ALA A 135 -0.06 10.62 -9.78
N ALA A 136 -0.40 9.32 -9.68
CA ALA A 136 -0.82 8.54 -10.85
C ALA A 136 -2.03 9.15 -11.58
N GLU A 137 -2.96 9.81 -10.87
CA GLU A 137 -4.10 10.52 -11.47
C GLU A 137 -3.66 11.67 -12.38
N VAL A 138 -2.60 12.38 -12.02
CA VAL A 138 -2.02 13.47 -12.82
C VAL A 138 -1.18 12.91 -13.96
N ALA A 139 -0.37 11.88 -13.70
CA ALA A 139 0.54 11.29 -14.67
C ALA A 139 -0.25 10.66 -15.84
N ILE A 140 -1.26 9.85 -15.54
CA ILE A 140 -2.12 9.23 -16.58
C ILE A 140 -2.86 10.30 -17.38
N HIS A 141 -3.43 11.32 -16.72
CA HIS A 141 -4.11 12.41 -17.42
C HIS A 141 -3.19 13.12 -18.41
N ARG A 142 -1.99 13.54 -17.97
CA ARG A 142 -1.01 14.21 -18.83
C ARG A 142 -0.61 13.34 -20.01
N ALA A 143 -0.24 12.10 -19.75
CA ALA A 143 0.16 11.16 -20.78
C ALA A 143 -0.95 10.91 -21.83
N LEU A 144 -2.22 10.81 -21.39
CA LEU A 144 -3.34 10.67 -22.33
C LEU A 144 -3.57 11.91 -23.18
N MET A 145 -3.30 13.12 -22.67
CA MET A 145 -3.49 14.37 -23.42
C MET A 145 -2.60 14.46 -24.67
N SER A 146 -1.41 13.85 -24.67
CA SER A 146 -0.45 13.79 -25.78
C SER A 146 -0.52 12.47 -26.56
N SER A 147 -1.40 11.54 -26.19
CA SER A 147 -1.44 10.18 -26.75
C SER A 147 -2.21 10.09 -28.07
N GLU A 148 -1.76 9.22 -28.98
CA GLU A 148 -2.44 8.88 -30.25
C GLU A 148 -3.78 8.15 -30.04
N VAL A 149 -3.99 7.49 -28.89
CA VAL A 149 -5.27 6.87 -28.57
C VAL A 149 -6.34 7.91 -28.19
N ARG A 150 -5.94 9.15 -27.89
CA ARG A 150 -6.88 10.23 -27.58
C ARG A 150 -7.70 10.61 -28.81
N THR A 151 -9.01 10.75 -28.63
CA THR A 151 -9.90 11.37 -29.63
C THR A 151 -10.49 12.66 -29.08
N LEU A 152 -10.74 13.62 -29.98
CA LEU A 152 -11.49 14.84 -29.69
C LEU A 152 -12.98 14.67 -29.98
N ASP A 153 -13.34 13.63 -30.75
CA ASP A 153 -14.73 13.27 -31.02
C ASP A 153 -15.23 12.23 -29.99
N PRO A 154 -16.11 12.62 -29.05
CA PRO A 154 -16.62 11.69 -28.04
C PRO A 154 -17.49 10.57 -28.67
N TRP A 155 -17.98 10.72 -29.89
CA TRP A 155 -18.74 9.66 -30.58
C TRP A 155 -17.84 8.52 -31.09
N GLU A 156 -16.56 8.77 -31.27
CA GLU A 156 -15.56 7.77 -31.64
C GLU A 156 -14.96 7.03 -30.43
N ALA A 157 -15.22 7.53 -29.24
CA ALA A 157 -14.58 6.99 -28.03
C ALA A 157 -15.11 5.62 -27.65
N ASP A 158 -14.18 4.72 -27.34
CA ASP A 158 -14.45 3.45 -26.67
C ASP A 158 -14.54 3.64 -25.16
N PHE A 159 -13.69 4.53 -24.62
CA PHE A 159 -13.66 4.87 -23.20
C PHE A 159 -13.60 6.38 -22.97
N PHE A 160 -14.11 6.80 -21.81
CA PHE A 160 -14.18 8.18 -21.38
C PHE A 160 -13.34 8.36 -20.11
N PHE A 161 -12.19 9.00 -20.20
CA PHE A 161 -11.36 9.30 -19.04
C PHE A 161 -11.87 10.56 -18.34
N VAL A 162 -12.11 10.44 -17.02
CA VAL A 162 -12.64 11.51 -16.17
C VAL A 162 -11.54 12.01 -15.23
N PRO A 163 -10.83 13.12 -15.56
CA PRO A 163 -9.67 13.59 -14.81
C PRO A 163 -10.07 14.38 -13.56
N VAL A 164 -10.32 13.68 -12.44
CA VAL A 164 -10.61 14.30 -11.14
C VAL A 164 -9.44 14.00 -10.19
N TYR A 165 -8.79 15.05 -9.67
CA TYR A 165 -7.63 14.91 -8.77
C TYR A 165 -8.07 14.90 -7.32
N VAL A 166 -8.27 13.72 -6.76
CA VAL A 166 -8.74 13.55 -5.38
C VAL A 166 -7.61 13.54 -4.35
N SER A 167 -6.38 13.24 -4.78
CA SER A 167 -5.22 13.08 -3.88
C SER A 167 -4.30 14.30 -3.84
N CYS A 168 -4.78 15.48 -4.23
CA CYS A 168 -4.01 16.72 -4.31
C CYS A 168 -4.26 17.71 -3.16
N ASN A 169 -5.18 17.41 -2.25
CA ASN A 169 -5.47 18.25 -1.09
C ASN A 169 -4.55 17.88 0.09
N PHE A 170 -3.38 18.48 0.16
CA PHE A 170 -2.38 18.16 1.18
C PHE A 170 -2.68 18.80 2.52
N SER A 171 -2.79 17.98 3.56
CA SER A 171 -2.94 18.41 4.95
C SER A 171 -1.71 19.20 5.41
N LYS A 172 -1.96 20.36 6.07
CA LYS A 172 -0.91 21.17 6.68
C LYS A 172 -0.27 20.48 7.88
N VAL A 173 -0.98 19.56 8.55
CA VAL A 173 -0.52 18.91 9.78
C VAL A 173 0.48 17.80 9.51
N ASN A 174 0.20 16.89 8.58
CA ASN A 174 1.02 15.72 8.34
C ASN A 174 1.62 15.65 6.91
N GLY A 175 1.25 16.59 6.05
CA GLY A 175 1.74 16.69 4.69
C GLY A 175 1.27 15.56 3.75
N PHE A 176 0.28 14.75 4.15
CA PHE A 176 -0.37 13.76 3.29
C PHE A 176 -1.69 14.29 2.73
N PRO A 177 -2.17 13.75 1.61
CA PRO A 177 -3.49 14.10 1.10
C PRO A 177 -4.60 13.78 2.08
N ALA A 178 -5.49 14.76 2.27
CA ALA A 178 -6.72 14.62 3.02
C ALA A 178 -7.86 14.36 2.02
N ILE A 179 -8.37 13.14 1.94
CA ILE A 179 -9.36 12.73 0.92
C ILE A 179 -10.81 12.79 1.38
N GLY A 180 -11.12 13.44 2.50
CA GLY A 180 -12.49 13.58 2.98
C GLY A 180 -13.44 14.28 2.00
N HIS A 181 -12.91 15.09 1.06
CA HIS A 181 -13.65 15.73 -0.02
C HIS A 181 -13.83 14.84 -1.26
N ALA A 182 -13.11 13.73 -1.38
CA ALA A 182 -13.01 12.96 -2.62
C ALA A 182 -14.36 12.47 -3.13
N ARG A 183 -15.19 11.87 -2.28
CA ARG A 183 -16.50 11.32 -2.67
C ARG A 183 -17.44 12.41 -3.19
N SER A 184 -17.49 13.58 -2.53
CA SER A 184 -18.30 14.72 -2.95
C SER A 184 -17.80 15.38 -4.24
N LEU A 185 -16.46 15.48 -4.39
CA LEU A 185 -15.83 16.02 -5.62
C LEU A 185 -16.14 15.12 -6.82
N MET A 186 -15.96 13.81 -6.67
CA MET A 186 -16.28 12.82 -7.70
C MET A 186 -17.77 12.83 -8.07
N ALA A 187 -18.67 12.84 -7.09
CA ALA A 187 -20.11 12.94 -7.33
C ALA A 187 -20.48 14.23 -8.07
N SER A 188 -19.80 15.33 -7.74
CA SER A 188 -19.99 16.61 -8.46
C SER A 188 -19.51 16.53 -9.90
N ALA A 189 -18.37 15.88 -10.16
CA ALA A 189 -17.87 15.66 -11.51
C ALA A 189 -18.82 14.79 -12.35
N VAL A 190 -19.31 13.69 -11.78
CA VAL A 190 -20.30 12.82 -12.45
C VAL A 190 -21.58 13.58 -12.78
N ARG A 191 -22.13 14.37 -11.84
CA ARG A 191 -23.30 15.23 -12.14
C ARG A 191 -23.01 16.22 -13.28
N HIS A 192 -21.81 16.81 -13.31
CA HIS A 192 -21.42 17.75 -14.35
C HIS A 192 -21.39 17.06 -15.72
N ILE A 193 -20.67 15.95 -15.87
CA ILE A 193 -20.58 15.26 -17.19
C ILE A 193 -21.92 14.70 -17.63
N SER A 194 -22.74 14.17 -16.72
CA SER A 194 -24.06 13.62 -17.04
C SER A 194 -25.09 14.68 -17.47
N SER A 195 -24.88 15.96 -17.07
CA SER A 195 -25.73 17.08 -17.49
C SER A 195 -25.28 17.74 -18.80
N GLN A 196 -24.01 17.58 -19.20
CA GLN A 196 -23.44 18.24 -20.35
C GLN A 196 -23.45 17.38 -21.62
N LEU A 197 -23.23 16.05 -21.46
CA LEU A 197 -23.07 15.11 -22.54
C LEU A 197 -23.87 13.82 -22.30
N PRO A 198 -24.41 13.16 -23.32
CA PRO A 198 -25.28 11.97 -23.14
C PRO A 198 -24.51 10.70 -22.77
N PHE A 199 -23.18 10.69 -22.86
CA PHE A 199 -22.37 9.47 -22.81
C PHE A 199 -22.40 8.78 -21.48
N TRP A 200 -22.39 9.53 -20.35
CA TRP A 200 -22.58 8.97 -19.01
C TRP A 200 -23.91 8.24 -18.88
N ASN A 201 -25.00 8.91 -19.27
CA ASN A 201 -26.34 8.37 -19.12
C ASN A 201 -26.59 7.17 -20.04
N ARG A 202 -26.00 7.18 -21.25
CA ARG A 202 -26.06 6.09 -22.23
C ARG A 202 -25.52 4.78 -21.67
N SER A 203 -24.35 4.84 -21.00
CA SER A 203 -23.63 3.68 -20.52
C SER A 203 -23.84 3.41 -19.02
N ARG A 204 -24.49 4.33 -18.30
CA ARG A 204 -24.51 4.39 -16.84
C ARG A 204 -23.09 4.36 -16.25
N GLY A 205 -22.13 4.98 -16.95
CA GLY A 205 -20.75 5.09 -16.59
C GLY A 205 -19.89 3.85 -16.85
N SER A 206 -20.40 2.78 -17.52
CA SER A 206 -19.67 1.50 -17.66
C SER A 206 -18.41 1.61 -18.54
N ASP A 207 -18.35 2.58 -19.44
CA ASP A 207 -17.20 2.93 -20.28
C ASP A 207 -16.39 4.13 -19.77
N HIS A 208 -16.69 4.60 -18.55
CA HIS A 208 -15.99 5.72 -17.93
C HIS A 208 -14.89 5.23 -17.00
N VAL A 209 -13.73 5.89 -17.08
CA VAL A 209 -12.50 5.52 -16.40
C VAL A 209 -12.11 6.60 -15.39
N PHE A 210 -11.93 6.22 -14.14
CA PHE A 210 -11.49 7.07 -13.02
C PHE A 210 -10.19 6.57 -12.43
N VAL A 211 -9.48 7.44 -11.72
CA VAL A 211 -8.27 7.07 -10.97
C VAL A 211 -8.50 7.22 -9.46
N ALA A 212 -8.08 6.22 -8.70
CA ALA A 212 -8.16 6.20 -7.24
C ALA A 212 -6.83 5.71 -6.65
N SER A 213 -5.84 6.58 -6.61
CA SER A 213 -4.46 6.26 -6.23
C SER A 213 -4.20 6.23 -4.71
N HIS A 214 -5.20 6.54 -3.88
CA HIS A 214 -5.08 6.57 -2.42
C HIS A 214 -5.24 5.18 -1.78
N ASP A 215 -4.99 5.07 -0.44
CA ASP A 215 -4.82 3.81 0.32
C ASP A 215 -5.87 2.73 0.01
N PHE A 216 -7.17 3.04 0.08
CA PHE A 216 -8.25 2.08 -0.19
C PHE A 216 -8.98 2.37 -1.51
N GLY A 217 -8.26 2.93 -2.47
CA GLY A 217 -8.68 3.06 -3.87
C GLY A 217 -10.10 3.61 -4.03
N SER A 218 -10.93 2.86 -4.72
CA SER A 218 -12.31 3.23 -5.10
C SER A 218 -13.28 3.49 -3.94
N CYS A 219 -12.89 3.15 -2.70
CA CYS A 219 -13.65 3.56 -1.52
C CYS A 219 -13.40 5.01 -1.10
N PHE A 220 -12.30 5.63 -1.55
CA PHE A 220 -11.90 6.99 -1.19
C PHE A 220 -11.84 7.25 0.32
N HIS A 221 -11.30 6.29 1.07
CA HIS A 221 -11.03 6.40 2.50
C HIS A 221 -9.56 6.13 2.81
N THR A 222 -9.08 6.71 3.91
CA THR A 222 -7.72 6.47 4.43
C THR A 222 -7.66 5.32 5.43
N MET A 223 -8.80 4.89 5.96
CA MET A 223 -8.92 3.87 7.00
C MET A 223 -9.78 2.71 6.51
N GLU A 224 -9.32 1.48 6.79
CA GLU A 224 -9.94 0.25 6.31
C GLU A 224 -11.37 0.04 6.81
N ASP A 225 -11.66 0.39 8.09
CA ASP A 225 -12.99 0.26 8.68
C ASP A 225 -14.02 1.14 7.99
N MET A 226 -13.66 2.41 7.72
CA MET A 226 -14.53 3.31 6.98
C MET A 226 -14.70 2.81 5.54
N ALA A 227 -13.61 2.34 4.92
CA ALA A 227 -13.64 1.77 3.58
C ALA A 227 -14.53 0.50 3.51
N MET A 228 -14.47 -0.35 4.55
CA MET A 228 -15.31 -1.56 4.66
C MET A 228 -16.77 -1.22 4.89
N ALA A 229 -17.07 -0.20 5.69
CA ALA A 229 -18.42 0.21 6.01
C ALA A 229 -19.13 0.87 4.82
N ASP A 230 -18.44 1.79 4.14
CA ASP A 230 -19.04 2.63 3.10
C ASP A 230 -18.95 2.02 1.70
N GLY A 231 -17.92 1.18 1.45
CA GLY A 231 -17.68 0.56 0.14
C GLY A 231 -17.43 1.58 -0.99
N VAL A 232 -17.58 1.13 -2.23
CA VAL A 232 -17.53 1.97 -3.42
C VAL A 232 -18.77 2.85 -3.49
N PRO A 233 -18.63 4.18 -3.80
CA PRO A 233 -19.77 5.04 -4.02
C PRO A 233 -20.68 4.50 -5.12
N GLU A 234 -22.01 4.53 -4.90
CA GLU A 234 -23.02 3.98 -5.80
C GLU A 234 -22.86 4.48 -7.24
N PHE A 235 -22.59 5.79 -7.39
CA PHE A 235 -22.43 6.42 -8.72
C PHE A 235 -21.20 5.94 -9.50
N LEU A 236 -20.27 5.19 -8.87
CA LEU A 236 -19.09 4.63 -9.55
C LEU A 236 -19.16 3.11 -9.78
N ARG A 237 -20.17 2.42 -9.26
CA ARG A 237 -20.22 0.95 -9.28
C ARG A 237 -20.11 0.32 -10.66
N ASN A 238 -20.62 0.98 -11.68
CA ASN A 238 -20.55 0.49 -13.05
C ASN A 238 -19.26 0.90 -13.78
N SER A 239 -18.52 1.88 -13.25
CA SER A 239 -17.36 2.47 -13.92
C SER A 239 -16.12 1.58 -13.83
N ILE A 240 -15.07 1.96 -14.57
CA ILE A 240 -13.75 1.34 -14.47
C ILE A 240 -12.89 2.22 -13.57
N VAL A 241 -12.30 1.65 -12.53
CA VAL A 241 -11.42 2.39 -11.62
C VAL A 241 -9.99 1.87 -11.69
N LEU A 242 -9.07 2.76 -12.07
CA LEU A 242 -7.63 2.52 -12.00
C LEU A 242 -7.20 2.83 -10.56
N GLN A 243 -6.80 1.81 -9.80
CA GLN A 243 -6.50 2.00 -8.37
C GLN A 243 -5.22 1.30 -7.93
N THR A 244 -4.50 1.88 -6.98
CA THR A 244 -3.31 1.27 -6.39
C THR A 244 -3.65 0.14 -5.41
N PHE A 245 -4.87 0.15 -4.87
CA PHE A 245 -5.36 -0.87 -3.96
C PHE A 245 -5.77 -2.15 -4.71
N GLY A 246 -5.33 -3.30 -4.19
CA GLY A 246 -5.77 -4.59 -4.71
C GLY A 246 -5.44 -5.73 -3.75
N VAL A 247 -6.45 -6.58 -3.48
CA VAL A 247 -6.31 -7.80 -2.67
C VAL A 247 -6.99 -8.98 -3.37
N LYS A 248 -6.50 -10.21 -3.10
CA LYS A 248 -7.01 -11.44 -3.72
C LYS A 248 -8.34 -11.91 -3.11
N HIS A 249 -8.59 -11.54 -1.84
CA HIS A 249 -9.86 -11.85 -1.17
C HIS A 249 -10.93 -10.80 -1.51
N LYS A 250 -12.20 -11.15 -1.27
CA LYS A 250 -13.31 -10.22 -1.46
C LYS A 250 -13.15 -8.99 -0.55
N HIS A 251 -13.26 -7.80 -1.12
CA HIS A 251 -13.14 -6.54 -0.40
C HIS A 251 -14.08 -5.50 -1.04
N PRO A 252 -14.88 -4.73 -0.26
CA PRO A 252 -15.83 -3.77 -0.81
C PRO A 252 -15.23 -2.74 -1.76
N CYS A 253 -13.97 -2.34 -1.57
CA CYS A 253 -13.28 -1.41 -2.47
C CYS A 253 -12.88 -2.05 -3.82
N GLN A 254 -13.28 -3.26 -4.09
CA GLN A 254 -13.12 -3.96 -5.37
C GLN A 254 -14.47 -4.35 -5.98
N ASP A 255 -15.59 -3.94 -5.37
CA ASP A 255 -16.94 -4.13 -5.92
C ASP A 255 -17.22 -3.12 -7.05
N VAL A 256 -16.27 -2.99 -7.96
CA VAL A 256 -16.26 -2.17 -9.16
C VAL A 256 -15.28 -2.77 -10.15
N GLU A 257 -15.52 -2.60 -11.45
CA GLU A 257 -14.51 -2.99 -12.45
C GLU A 257 -13.21 -2.20 -12.20
N ASN A 258 -12.10 -2.90 -12.04
CA ASN A 258 -10.86 -2.23 -11.65
C ASN A 258 -9.62 -2.77 -12.36
N VAL A 259 -8.62 -1.90 -12.47
CA VAL A 259 -7.26 -2.23 -12.88
C VAL A 259 -6.33 -1.81 -11.75
N VAL A 260 -5.52 -2.74 -11.24
CA VAL A 260 -4.51 -2.40 -10.23
C VAL A 260 -3.32 -1.75 -10.93
N ILE A 261 -3.07 -0.48 -10.58
CA ILE A 261 -1.97 0.33 -11.11
C ILE A 261 -0.85 0.51 -10.09
N PRO A 262 0.40 0.75 -10.51
CA PRO A 262 1.47 1.11 -9.57
C PRO A 262 1.23 2.50 -8.95
N PRO A 263 1.69 2.74 -7.71
CA PRO A 263 1.82 4.09 -7.18
C PRO A 263 2.86 4.88 -7.99
N TYR A 264 2.69 6.19 -8.04
CA TYR A 264 3.60 7.05 -8.79
C TYR A 264 5.00 7.07 -8.17
N VAL A 265 5.98 6.87 -9.03
CA VAL A 265 7.41 7.09 -8.77
C VAL A 265 7.96 7.87 -9.96
N SER A 266 8.65 9.00 -9.72
CA SER A 266 9.18 9.84 -10.79
C SER A 266 10.23 9.10 -11.61
N PRO A 267 10.03 8.92 -12.93
CA PRO A 267 11.04 8.33 -13.82
C PRO A 267 12.35 9.12 -13.84
N GLU A 268 12.27 10.46 -13.73
CA GLU A 268 13.43 11.36 -13.71
C GLU A 268 14.27 11.13 -12.46
N SER A 269 13.61 10.95 -11.30
CA SER A 269 14.30 10.66 -10.03
C SER A 269 15.00 9.29 -10.08
N VAL A 270 14.38 8.29 -10.67
CA VAL A 270 14.96 6.96 -10.89
C VAL A 270 16.19 7.08 -11.82
N ARG A 271 16.04 7.76 -12.95
CA ARG A 271 17.14 7.98 -13.91
C ARG A 271 18.32 8.69 -13.25
N ALA A 272 18.09 9.83 -12.58
CA ALA A 272 19.11 10.58 -11.88
C ALA A 272 19.83 9.77 -10.79
N THR A 273 19.14 8.82 -10.17
CA THR A 273 19.75 7.90 -9.20
C THR A 273 20.63 6.86 -9.88
N LEU A 274 20.18 6.28 -10.99
CA LEU A 274 20.94 5.27 -11.74
C LEU A 274 22.15 5.84 -12.47
N GLU A 275 22.12 7.10 -12.89
CA GLU A 275 23.28 7.81 -13.43
C GLU A 275 24.42 7.93 -12.40
N LYS A 276 24.08 8.09 -11.12
CA LYS A 276 25.04 8.18 -10.02
C LYS A 276 25.45 6.82 -9.46
N SER A 277 24.61 5.83 -9.60
CA SER A 277 24.78 4.50 -9.02
C SER A 277 24.12 3.45 -9.96
N PRO A 278 24.89 2.92 -10.93
CA PRO A 278 24.36 1.98 -11.92
C PRO A 278 23.91 0.65 -11.29
N LEU A 279 23.06 -0.10 -11.99
CA LEU A 279 22.42 -1.34 -11.50
C LEU A 279 23.43 -2.43 -11.12
N ASP A 280 24.52 -2.55 -11.87
CA ASP A 280 25.63 -3.49 -11.68
C ASP A 280 26.62 -3.05 -10.61
N GLY A 281 26.39 -1.87 -10.02
CA GLY A 281 27.19 -1.34 -8.93
C GLY A 281 27.17 -2.23 -7.68
N ARG A 282 28.10 -1.96 -6.76
CA ARG A 282 28.22 -2.73 -5.50
C ARG A 282 26.95 -2.62 -4.65
N ARG A 283 26.35 -3.76 -4.28
CA ARG A 283 25.21 -3.88 -3.35
C ARG A 283 25.71 -4.39 -1.99
N ASP A 284 26.07 -3.46 -1.12
CA ASP A 284 26.67 -3.73 0.20
C ASP A 284 25.60 -3.86 1.33
N ILE A 285 24.36 -3.44 1.09
CA ILE A 285 23.25 -3.61 2.01
C ILE A 285 22.54 -4.94 1.71
N PHE A 286 22.53 -5.87 2.68
CA PHE A 286 21.91 -7.17 2.48
C PHE A 286 20.36 -7.06 2.40
N ALA A 287 19.72 -6.52 3.45
CA ALA A 287 18.28 -6.31 3.48
C ALA A 287 17.96 -4.88 3.96
N PHE A 288 17.12 -4.18 3.20
CA PHE A 288 16.80 -2.78 3.41
C PHE A 288 15.33 -2.55 3.74
N PHE A 289 15.07 -1.73 4.73
CA PHE A 289 13.78 -1.10 4.95
C PHE A 289 13.96 0.29 5.58
N ARG A 290 13.30 1.28 4.98
CA ARG A 290 13.17 2.61 5.58
C ARG A 290 11.72 3.08 5.47
N GLY A 291 11.12 3.42 6.60
CA GLY A 291 9.73 3.89 6.63
C GLY A 291 9.12 3.85 8.03
N LYS A 292 7.87 4.28 8.15
CA LYS A 292 7.15 4.27 9.42
C LYS A 292 7.14 2.87 10.04
N MET A 293 7.59 2.76 11.28
CA MET A 293 7.52 1.59 12.15
C MET A 293 7.06 2.04 13.53
N GLU A 294 6.09 1.36 14.10
CA GLU A 294 5.63 1.59 15.46
C GLU A 294 6.40 0.67 16.40
N VAL A 295 7.26 1.24 17.23
CA VAL A 295 8.06 0.48 18.22
C VAL A 295 7.22 0.20 19.46
N HIS A 296 6.41 1.17 19.85
CA HIS A 296 5.42 1.04 20.92
C HIS A 296 4.05 1.22 20.29
N PRO A 297 3.11 0.31 20.54
CA PRO A 297 1.75 0.42 20.00
C PRO A 297 1.05 1.61 20.67
N LYS A 298 1.22 2.82 20.15
CA LYS A 298 0.34 3.93 20.42
C LYS A 298 -0.86 3.81 19.50
N ASN A 299 -1.94 3.46 20.10
CA ASN A 299 -3.23 3.36 19.47
C ASN A 299 -3.78 4.77 19.23
N ILE A 300 -3.62 5.35 18.05
CA ILE A 300 -4.28 6.59 17.67
C ILE A 300 -5.72 6.32 17.20
N SER A 301 -6.01 5.07 16.74
CA SER A 301 -7.30 4.71 16.15
C SER A 301 -7.78 3.30 16.55
N GLY A 302 -7.28 2.71 17.62
CA GLY A 302 -7.58 1.30 17.98
C GLY A 302 -6.84 0.28 17.15
N ARG A 303 -6.07 0.68 16.14
CA ARG A 303 -5.44 -0.22 15.18
C ARG A 303 -3.95 -0.05 15.11
N PHE A 304 -3.25 -1.17 14.99
CA PHE A 304 -1.81 -1.18 14.78
C PHE A 304 -1.49 -0.95 13.30
N TYR A 305 -0.69 0.07 13.04
CA TYR A 305 -0.12 0.31 11.72
C TYR A 305 0.56 -0.97 11.19
N SER A 306 0.38 -1.25 9.91
CA SER A 306 0.94 -2.42 9.20
C SER A 306 0.58 -3.78 9.80
N LYS A 307 -0.56 -3.93 10.46
CA LYS A 307 -0.94 -5.18 11.16
C LYS A 307 0.20 -5.72 12.05
N ARG A 308 1.04 -4.84 12.59
CA ARG A 308 2.27 -5.11 13.36
C ARG A 308 3.45 -5.73 12.57
N VAL A 309 3.32 -6.00 11.28
CA VAL A 309 4.38 -6.64 10.49
C VAL A 309 5.69 -5.87 10.58
N ARG A 310 5.66 -4.54 10.39
CA ARG A 310 6.87 -3.69 10.47
C ARG A 310 7.46 -3.66 11.88
N THR A 311 6.63 -3.73 12.90
CA THR A 311 7.06 -3.82 14.32
C THR A 311 7.74 -5.16 14.59
N MET A 312 7.22 -6.26 14.05
CA MET A 312 7.84 -7.58 14.16
C MET A 312 9.21 -7.62 13.47
N ILE A 313 9.30 -7.08 12.23
CA ILE A 313 10.57 -6.95 11.51
C ILE A 313 11.59 -6.17 12.36
N TRP A 314 11.20 -5.02 12.92
CA TRP A 314 12.08 -4.23 13.77
C TRP A 314 12.53 -4.96 15.02
N ARG A 315 11.59 -5.59 15.74
CA ARG A 315 11.91 -6.33 16.97
C ARG A 315 12.84 -7.50 16.71
N ARG A 316 12.64 -8.20 15.61
CA ARG A 316 13.39 -9.41 15.28
C ARG A 316 14.77 -9.11 14.69
N TYR A 317 14.88 -8.06 13.85
CA TYR A 317 16.07 -7.80 13.04
C TYR A 317 16.70 -6.43 13.29
N GLY A 318 16.20 -5.63 14.23
CA GLY A 318 16.73 -4.28 14.50
C GLY A 318 18.19 -4.24 14.94
N ASN A 319 18.66 -5.31 15.59
CA ASN A 319 20.05 -5.48 16.03
C ASN A 319 20.89 -6.37 15.09
N ASP A 320 20.31 -6.90 14.01
CA ASP A 320 21.02 -7.71 13.03
C ASP A 320 21.68 -6.80 11.99
N ARG A 321 23.03 -6.80 11.93
CA ARG A 321 23.81 -5.94 11.03
C ARG A 321 23.54 -6.15 9.54
N ARG A 322 22.96 -7.29 9.17
CA ARG A 322 22.54 -7.60 7.80
C ARG A 322 21.30 -6.79 7.37
N PHE A 323 20.49 -6.35 8.33
CA PHE A 323 19.26 -5.62 8.10
C PHE A 323 19.46 -4.12 8.35
N TYR A 324 19.47 -3.35 7.27
CA TYR A 324 19.50 -1.90 7.33
C TYR A 324 18.09 -1.35 7.51
N LEU A 325 17.65 -1.25 8.76
CA LEU A 325 16.31 -0.80 9.13
C LEU A 325 16.35 0.63 9.65
N LYS A 326 15.56 1.54 9.05
CA LYS A 326 15.47 2.95 9.47
C LYS A 326 14.01 3.40 9.55
N ARG A 327 13.68 4.19 10.58
CA ARG A 327 12.29 4.62 10.85
C ARG A 327 11.88 5.91 10.13
N HIS A 328 12.81 6.72 9.70
CA HIS A 328 12.54 8.02 9.10
C HIS A 328 12.92 8.02 7.61
N ARG A 329 12.10 8.68 6.80
CA ARG A 329 12.46 9.01 5.42
C ARG A 329 13.60 10.04 5.40
N PHE A 330 14.36 10.04 4.31
CA PHE A 330 15.53 10.86 4.20
C PHE A 330 15.85 11.09 2.71
N ALA A 331 16.52 12.19 2.37
CA ALA A 331 16.76 12.61 0.99
C ALA A 331 17.53 11.58 0.13
N GLY A 332 18.40 10.76 0.74
CA GLY A 332 19.16 9.69 0.09
C GLY A 332 18.46 8.35 -0.02
N TYR A 333 17.14 8.30 0.08
CA TYR A 333 16.36 7.06 0.15
C TYR A 333 16.59 6.13 -1.05
N GLN A 334 16.56 6.64 -2.28
CA GLN A 334 16.78 5.84 -3.48
C GLN A 334 18.22 5.34 -3.60
N SER A 335 19.22 6.10 -3.13
CA SER A 335 20.61 5.66 -3.10
C SER A 335 20.88 4.48 -2.16
N GLU A 336 20.04 4.31 -1.12
CA GLU A 336 20.09 3.13 -0.26
C GLU A 336 19.46 1.92 -0.93
N ILE A 337 18.38 2.12 -1.71
CA ILE A 337 17.72 1.05 -2.48
C ILE A 337 18.67 0.46 -3.53
N VAL A 338 19.34 1.31 -4.32
CA VAL A 338 20.23 0.84 -5.37
C VAL A 338 21.44 0.07 -4.83
N ARG A 339 21.84 0.34 -3.58
CA ARG A 339 22.90 -0.39 -2.87
C ARG A 339 22.42 -1.66 -2.17
N SER A 340 21.12 -1.95 -2.21
CA SER A 340 20.53 -3.07 -1.47
C SER A 340 20.33 -4.31 -2.36
N LYS A 341 20.54 -5.51 -1.78
CA LYS A 341 20.23 -6.79 -2.44
C LYS A 341 18.74 -7.07 -2.34
N PHE A 342 18.17 -6.97 -1.15
CA PHE A 342 16.77 -7.20 -0.85
C PHE A 342 16.11 -5.94 -0.27
N CYS A 343 14.96 -5.56 -0.81
CA CYS A 343 14.17 -4.43 -0.34
C CYS A 343 12.86 -4.91 0.26
N LEU A 344 12.72 -4.78 1.58
CA LEU A 344 11.53 -5.25 2.28
C LEU A 344 10.34 -4.34 1.96
N CYS A 345 9.27 -4.92 1.45
CA CYS A 345 8.02 -4.27 1.09
C CYS A 345 6.87 -4.75 2.00
N PRO A 346 6.93 -4.49 3.32
CA PRO A 346 5.85 -4.87 4.23
C PRO A 346 4.64 -3.97 4.06
N THR A 347 3.45 -4.55 4.31
CA THR A 347 2.18 -3.83 4.30
C THR A 347 2.22 -2.53 5.09
N GLY A 348 1.43 -1.54 4.67
CA GLY A 348 1.21 -0.26 5.35
C GLY A 348 -0.17 -0.21 6.02
N TRP A 349 -0.92 0.88 5.81
CA TRP A 349 -2.36 0.94 6.05
C TRP A 349 -3.09 0.01 5.08
N ALA A 350 -2.73 0.11 3.81
CA ALA A 350 -3.16 -0.78 2.74
C ALA A 350 -1.97 -1.67 2.26
N PRO A 351 -2.22 -2.78 1.55
CA PRO A 351 -1.18 -3.74 1.18
C PRO A 351 -0.30 -3.30 0.00
N TRP A 352 -0.18 -2.02 -0.31
CA TRP A 352 0.67 -1.50 -1.39
C TRP A 352 1.72 -0.50 -0.87
N SER A 353 2.76 -0.25 -1.67
CA SER A 353 3.83 0.68 -1.29
C SER A 353 4.61 1.17 -2.52
N PRO A 354 4.97 2.47 -2.59
CA PRO A 354 5.86 2.97 -3.65
C PRO A 354 7.23 2.28 -3.64
N ARG A 355 7.67 1.76 -2.49
CA ARG A 355 8.94 0.99 -2.40
C ARG A 355 8.94 -0.22 -3.31
N LEU A 356 7.79 -0.84 -3.56
CA LEU A 356 7.70 -1.96 -4.49
C LEU A 356 8.15 -1.52 -5.89
N VAL A 357 7.64 -0.39 -6.39
CA VAL A 357 8.01 0.18 -7.68
C VAL A 357 9.46 0.66 -7.68
N GLU A 358 9.87 1.41 -6.64
CA GLU A 358 11.25 1.89 -6.50
C GLU A 358 12.25 0.74 -6.44
N SER A 359 11.90 -0.37 -5.77
CA SER A 359 12.77 -1.56 -5.71
C SER A 359 12.98 -2.16 -7.10
N VAL A 360 11.90 -2.34 -7.87
CA VAL A 360 11.99 -2.84 -9.25
C VAL A 360 12.79 -1.87 -10.12
N ALA A 361 12.43 -0.59 -10.10
CA ALA A 361 13.06 0.42 -10.95
C ALA A 361 14.57 0.60 -10.68
N LEU A 362 15.00 0.42 -9.42
CA LEU A 362 16.39 0.58 -8.97
C LEU A 362 17.11 -0.78 -8.80
N GLY A 363 16.51 -1.88 -9.25
CA GLY A 363 17.16 -3.18 -9.32
C GLY A 363 17.42 -3.87 -7.98
N CYS A 364 16.71 -3.52 -6.91
CA CYS A 364 16.71 -4.19 -5.62
C CYS A 364 15.60 -5.25 -5.58
N VAL A 365 15.91 -6.50 -5.23
CA VAL A 365 14.90 -7.56 -5.21
C VAL A 365 13.79 -7.26 -4.20
N PRO A 366 12.54 -7.02 -4.65
CA PRO A 366 11.44 -6.76 -3.73
C PRO A 366 11.10 -8.00 -2.90
N VAL A 367 11.02 -7.82 -1.57
CA VAL A 367 10.54 -8.84 -0.64
C VAL A 367 9.17 -8.41 -0.15
N ILE A 368 8.13 -8.96 -0.76
CA ILE A 368 6.74 -8.60 -0.53
C ILE A 368 6.25 -9.31 0.73
N ILE A 369 5.86 -8.54 1.74
CA ILE A 369 5.34 -9.03 3.02
C ILE A 369 3.97 -8.38 3.23
N ALA A 370 3.00 -8.87 2.45
CA ALA A 370 1.63 -8.36 2.43
C ALA A 370 0.71 -9.49 1.93
N ASP A 371 0.07 -10.19 2.87
CA ASP A 371 -0.75 -11.35 2.53
C ASP A 371 -1.93 -10.94 1.65
N GLY A 372 -2.12 -11.68 0.58
CA GLY A 372 -3.25 -11.48 -0.34
C GLY A 372 -3.17 -10.26 -1.24
N ILE A 373 -2.03 -9.56 -1.34
CA ILE A 373 -1.88 -8.43 -2.28
C ILE A 373 -2.13 -8.86 -3.74
N ARG A 374 -2.81 -8.01 -4.50
CA ARG A 374 -2.80 -8.03 -5.97
C ARG A 374 -1.75 -7.04 -6.46
N LEU A 375 -0.83 -7.53 -7.29
CA LEU A 375 0.25 -6.73 -7.85
C LEU A 375 -0.18 -6.07 -9.16
N PRO A 376 0.38 -4.89 -9.51
CA PRO A 376 0.07 -4.23 -10.77
C PRO A 376 0.45 -5.09 -11.98
N PHE A 377 -0.38 -5.07 -13.00
CA PHE A 377 -0.11 -5.66 -14.33
C PHE A 377 0.43 -7.09 -14.29
N PRO A 378 -0.25 -8.05 -13.64
CA PRO A 378 0.29 -9.41 -13.44
C PRO A 378 0.47 -10.20 -14.74
N SER A 379 -0.20 -9.79 -15.83
CA SER A 379 -0.03 -10.37 -17.17
C SER A 379 1.20 -9.83 -17.91
N ALA A 380 1.70 -8.66 -17.53
CA ALA A 380 2.85 -8.02 -18.16
C ALA A 380 4.12 -8.10 -17.29
N VAL A 381 4.00 -7.99 -15.97
CA VAL A 381 5.14 -8.01 -15.05
C VAL A 381 5.28 -9.40 -14.43
N PRO A 382 6.39 -10.11 -14.65
CA PRO A 382 6.62 -11.47 -14.16
C PRO A 382 7.02 -11.48 -12.68
N TRP A 383 6.11 -11.12 -11.79
CA TRP A 383 6.37 -10.90 -10.36
C TRP A 383 7.05 -12.07 -9.68
N ALA A 384 6.69 -13.31 -10.03
CA ALA A 384 7.30 -14.53 -9.48
C ALA A 384 8.79 -14.65 -9.82
N ALA A 385 9.21 -14.14 -10.99
CA ALA A 385 10.59 -14.21 -11.46
C ALA A 385 11.48 -13.06 -10.98
N ILE A 386 10.89 -11.96 -10.42
CA ILE A 386 11.61 -10.73 -10.06
C ILE A 386 11.49 -10.35 -8.58
N SER A 387 10.70 -11.07 -7.79
CA SER A 387 10.43 -10.74 -6.40
C SER A 387 10.31 -11.98 -5.52
N LEU A 388 10.33 -11.76 -4.21
CA LEU A 388 10.04 -12.79 -3.22
C LEU A 388 8.74 -12.43 -2.49
N THR A 389 7.89 -13.42 -2.23
CA THR A 389 6.73 -13.27 -1.35
C THR A 389 6.99 -14.03 -0.05
N VAL A 390 6.90 -13.34 1.08
CA VAL A 390 7.03 -13.92 2.42
C VAL A 390 5.73 -13.66 3.17
N ALA A 391 5.10 -14.72 3.68
CA ALA A 391 3.87 -14.59 4.46
C ALA A 391 4.09 -13.74 5.72
N GLU A 392 3.11 -12.93 6.09
CA GLU A 392 3.19 -12.06 7.29
C GLU A 392 3.52 -12.85 8.57
N LYS A 393 3.01 -14.10 8.67
CA LYS A 393 3.28 -15.02 9.79
C LYS A 393 4.71 -15.58 9.81
N ASP A 394 5.45 -15.54 8.70
CA ASP A 394 6.79 -16.11 8.56
C ASP A 394 7.90 -15.06 8.67
N VAL A 395 7.59 -13.85 9.13
CA VAL A 395 8.55 -12.76 9.33
C VAL A 395 9.72 -13.14 10.25
N ASP A 396 9.49 -13.99 11.24
CA ASP A 396 10.55 -14.50 12.12
C ASP A 396 11.60 -15.37 11.41
N LYS A 397 11.24 -15.96 10.26
CA LYS A 397 12.12 -16.79 9.41
C LYS A 397 12.81 -15.98 8.28
N LEU A 398 12.46 -14.70 8.13
CA LEU A 398 12.87 -13.84 7.00
C LEU A 398 14.39 -13.88 6.76
N GLY A 399 15.22 -13.80 7.82
CA GLY A 399 16.67 -13.85 7.69
C GLY A 399 17.17 -15.12 7.00
N LYS A 400 16.66 -16.28 7.41
CA LYS A 400 17.02 -17.58 6.82
C LYS A 400 16.54 -17.71 5.37
N ILE A 401 15.33 -17.21 5.07
CA ILE A 401 14.80 -17.19 3.71
C ILE A 401 15.69 -16.37 2.80
N LEU A 402 16.07 -15.16 3.20
CA LEU A 402 16.91 -14.27 2.40
C LEU A 402 18.33 -14.81 2.23
N GLU A 403 18.91 -15.46 3.25
CA GLU A 403 20.21 -16.13 3.14
C GLU A 403 20.18 -17.27 2.13
N HIS A 404 19.14 -18.10 2.18
CA HIS A 404 18.98 -19.20 1.25
C HIS A 404 18.88 -18.66 -0.20
N VAL A 405 18.03 -17.66 -0.44
CA VAL A 405 17.90 -17.08 -1.79
C VAL A 405 19.19 -16.40 -2.24
N ALA A 406 19.91 -15.73 -1.31
CA ALA A 406 21.20 -15.11 -1.64
C ALA A 406 22.25 -16.11 -2.07
N ALA A 407 22.23 -17.34 -1.53
CA ALA A 407 23.14 -18.41 -1.87
C ALA A 407 22.73 -19.19 -3.13
N THR A 408 21.46 -19.13 -3.55
CA THR A 408 20.91 -19.98 -4.62
C THR A 408 20.47 -19.18 -5.85
N ASN A 409 19.45 -18.32 -5.71
CA ASN A 409 18.68 -17.76 -6.82
C ASN A 409 18.86 -16.26 -7.04
N LEU A 410 19.57 -15.53 -6.17
CA LEU A 410 19.66 -14.06 -6.22
C LEU A 410 20.08 -13.54 -7.58
N THR A 411 21.13 -14.12 -8.18
CA THR A 411 21.65 -13.68 -9.48
C THR A 411 20.62 -13.84 -10.60
N ALA A 412 19.86 -14.96 -10.59
CA ALA A 412 18.81 -15.19 -11.57
C ALA A 412 17.68 -14.17 -11.44
N ILE A 413 17.20 -13.93 -10.20
CA ILE A 413 16.17 -12.93 -9.92
C ILE A 413 16.63 -11.54 -10.33
N GLN A 414 17.88 -11.15 -10.00
CA GLN A 414 18.43 -9.85 -10.38
C GLN A 414 18.54 -9.68 -11.89
N ARG A 415 18.96 -10.71 -12.61
CA ARG A 415 19.04 -10.66 -14.08
C ARG A 415 17.66 -10.36 -14.70
N ASN A 416 16.61 -11.03 -14.23
CA ASN A 416 15.25 -10.80 -14.69
C ASN A 416 14.76 -9.39 -14.30
N LEU A 417 15.04 -8.98 -13.06
CA LEU A 417 14.64 -7.67 -12.53
C LEU A 417 15.32 -6.50 -13.25
N TRP A 418 16.56 -6.67 -13.73
CA TRP A 418 17.32 -5.61 -14.38
C TRP A 418 16.95 -5.43 -15.87
N ASP A 419 16.08 -6.26 -16.41
CA ASP A 419 15.54 -6.05 -17.74
C ASP A 419 14.86 -4.67 -17.81
N PRO A 420 15.24 -3.80 -18.80
CA PRO A 420 14.67 -2.48 -18.94
C PRO A 420 13.15 -2.46 -19.07
N GLU A 421 12.57 -3.45 -19.76
CA GLU A 421 11.13 -3.55 -19.99
C GLU A 421 10.36 -3.82 -18.68
N VAL A 422 10.90 -4.70 -17.82
CA VAL A 422 10.35 -4.96 -16.47
C VAL A 422 10.29 -3.68 -15.64
N ARG A 423 11.37 -2.91 -15.66
CA ARG A 423 11.50 -1.68 -14.88
C ARG A 423 10.61 -0.56 -15.42
N LYS A 424 10.50 -0.46 -16.75
CA LYS A 424 9.67 0.51 -17.44
C LYS A 424 8.17 0.29 -17.19
N ALA A 425 7.73 -0.95 -17.13
CA ALA A 425 6.32 -1.31 -17.01
C ALA A 425 5.61 -0.74 -15.75
N LEU A 426 6.37 -0.34 -14.74
CA LEU A 426 5.84 0.22 -13.48
C LEU A 426 6.01 1.74 -13.35
N LEU A 427 6.55 2.43 -14.36
CA LEU A 427 6.79 3.86 -14.37
C LEU A 427 5.90 4.56 -15.39
N PHE A 428 5.37 5.72 -15.00
CA PHE A 428 4.54 6.57 -15.87
C PHE A 428 5.43 7.57 -16.59
N TYR A 429 5.47 7.50 -17.92
CA TYR A 429 6.20 8.44 -18.76
C TYR A 429 5.24 9.40 -19.47
N ASP A 430 5.74 10.56 -19.81
CA ASP A 430 5.06 11.57 -20.65
C ASP A 430 6.10 12.10 -21.66
N PRO A 431 5.91 11.80 -22.96
CA PRO A 431 4.85 11.01 -23.60
C PRO A 431 4.88 9.52 -23.22
N ILE A 432 3.77 8.81 -23.50
CA ILE A 432 3.64 7.36 -23.27
C ILE A 432 4.72 6.60 -24.04
N LEU A 433 5.43 5.72 -23.34
CA LEU A 433 6.37 4.79 -23.97
C LEU A 433 5.73 3.41 -24.07
N GLU A 434 5.93 2.74 -25.21
CA GLU A 434 5.47 1.36 -25.35
C GLU A 434 5.97 0.48 -24.19
N GLY A 435 5.04 -0.19 -23.51
CA GLY A 435 5.33 -1.04 -22.34
C GLY A 435 5.40 -0.31 -20.99
N ASP A 436 5.26 1.02 -20.92
CA ASP A 436 5.23 1.76 -19.64
C ASP A 436 3.91 1.57 -18.87
N ALA A 437 3.79 2.15 -17.69
CA ALA A 437 2.61 1.95 -16.84
C ALA A 437 1.32 2.48 -17.49
N THR A 438 1.35 3.59 -18.23
CA THR A 438 0.16 4.10 -18.94
C THR A 438 -0.18 3.19 -20.12
N TRP A 439 0.83 2.70 -20.85
CA TRP A 439 0.63 1.69 -21.88
C TRP A 439 -0.05 0.44 -21.33
N GLN A 440 0.41 -0.09 -20.17
CA GLN A 440 -0.20 -1.26 -19.53
C GLN A 440 -1.66 -0.98 -19.11
N VAL A 441 -1.97 0.23 -18.68
CA VAL A 441 -3.36 0.66 -18.45
C VAL A 441 -4.17 0.56 -19.74
N LEU A 442 -3.67 1.07 -20.86
CA LEU A 442 -4.35 1.02 -22.14
C LEU A 442 -4.55 -0.42 -22.63
N VAL A 443 -3.55 -1.30 -22.46
CA VAL A 443 -3.68 -2.74 -22.74
C VAL A 443 -4.76 -3.37 -21.86
N ALA A 444 -4.81 -3.03 -20.57
CA ALA A 444 -5.85 -3.54 -19.69
C ALA A 444 -7.26 -3.04 -20.08
N LEU A 445 -7.38 -1.79 -20.59
CA LEU A 445 -8.63 -1.24 -21.10
C LEU A 445 -9.03 -1.91 -22.42
N SER A 446 -8.09 -2.21 -23.32
CA SER A 446 -8.38 -2.92 -24.57
C SER A 446 -9.00 -4.30 -24.36
N GLY A 447 -8.65 -4.95 -23.23
CA GLY A 447 -9.30 -6.18 -22.77
C GLY A 447 -10.73 -6.01 -22.23
N LYS A 448 -11.26 -4.78 -22.22
CA LYS A 448 -12.58 -4.42 -21.69
C LYS A 448 -13.45 -3.68 -22.73
N LEU A 449 -13.18 -3.88 -24.02
CA LEU A 449 -13.93 -3.24 -25.10
C LEU A 449 -15.39 -3.69 -25.16
N ASP A 450 -15.74 -4.82 -24.56
CA ASP A 450 -17.12 -5.26 -24.34
C ASP A 450 -17.96 -4.26 -23.51
N ARG A 451 -17.30 -3.42 -22.73
CA ARG A 451 -17.93 -2.33 -21.95
C ARG A 451 -18.13 -1.04 -22.76
N SER A 452 -17.52 -0.95 -23.96
CA SER A 452 -17.68 0.18 -24.86
C SER A 452 -19.09 0.22 -25.42
N HIS A 453 -19.69 1.40 -25.41
CA HIS A 453 -21.00 1.68 -26.01
C HIS A 453 -20.88 2.48 -27.31
N LYS A 454 -19.73 2.38 -27.99
CA LYS A 454 -19.49 2.99 -29.27
C LYS A 454 -20.50 2.44 -30.31
N GLN A 455 -21.27 3.33 -30.94
CA GLN A 455 -22.13 2.92 -32.03
C GLN A 455 -21.28 2.70 -33.29
N PRO A 456 -21.48 1.59 -34.03
CA PRO A 456 -20.86 1.43 -35.34
C PRO A 456 -21.26 2.63 -36.22
N ARG A 457 -20.30 3.28 -36.85
CA ARG A 457 -20.63 4.27 -37.90
C ARG A 457 -21.43 3.57 -38.99
N VAL A 458 -22.66 3.98 -39.21
CA VAL A 458 -23.40 3.61 -40.40
C VAL A 458 -22.66 4.30 -41.55
N SER A 459 -21.93 3.53 -42.33
CA SER A 459 -21.36 4.02 -43.60
C SER A 459 -22.54 4.43 -44.48
N ILE A 460 -22.79 5.73 -44.60
CA ILE A 460 -23.66 6.25 -45.63
C ILE A 460 -22.85 6.03 -46.91
N GLN A 461 -23.24 4.98 -47.69
CA GLN A 461 -22.79 4.75 -49.03
C GLN A 461 -23.39 5.78 -49.97
#